data_a6dad3a51a11898fda21f9d3c1043e80
#
_entry.id   a6dad3a51a11898fda21f9d3c1043e80
#
_cell.length_a   1.000
_cell.length_b   1.000
_cell.length_c   1.000
_cell.angle_alpha   90.00
_cell.angle_beta   90.00
_cell.angle_gamma   90.00
#
_symmetry.space_group_name_H-M   'P 1'
#
loop_
_entity.id
_entity.type
_entity.pdbx_description
1 polymer ?
#
loop_
_entity_poly.entity_id
_entity_poly.type
_entity_poly.pdbx_seq_one_letter_code
_entity_poly.pdbx_strand_id
1 'polypeptide(L)'
;MNLIVQKFGGTSVANERVRHVAQIITDTYEKGNAVIAVVSAQGDTTDDLIAKAAEISDKPSSREMDVLLSTGEQISMSLLAMAIEKLGYPVIS
;
A
#
# COMPACT_ATOMS: atom_id res chain seq x y z
N MET A 1 -7.76 23.08 9.16
CA MET A 1 -7.17 21.94 8.41
C MET A 1 -8.11 20.76 8.48
N ASN A 2 -8.42 20.17 7.34
CA ASN A 2 -9.25 18.97 7.29
C ASN A 2 -8.37 17.72 7.26
N LEU A 3 -8.89 16.64 7.79
CA LEU A 3 -8.28 15.32 7.66
C LEU A 3 -9.01 14.57 6.56
N ILE A 4 -8.26 14.16 5.53
CA ILE A 4 -8.78 13.42 4.39
C ILE A 4 -8.24 12.00 4.43
N VAL A 5 -9.10 11.01 4.34
CA VAL A 5 -8.71 9.60 4.19
C VAL A 5 -8.89 9.20 2.74
N GLN A 6 -7.81 8.78 2.09
CA GLN A 6 -7.84 8.33 0.70
C GLN A 6 -7.48 6.85 0.62
N LYS A 7 -8.30 6.08 -0.06
CA LYS A 7 -8.09 4.65 -0.23
C LYS A 7 -7.73 4.33 -1.67
N PHE A 8 -6.69 3.53 -1.84
CA PHE A 8 -6.20 3.12 -3.16
C PHE A 8 -6.15 1.60 -3.24
N GLY A 9 -6.79 1.03 -4.25
CA GLY A 9 -6.80 -0.41 -4.48
C GLY A 9 -5.50 -0.93 -5.07
N GLY A 10 -5.40 -2.26 -5.19
CA GLY A 10 -4.18 -2.94 -5.63
C GLY A 10 -3.69 -2.54 -7.02
N THR A 11 -4.59 -2.26 -7.96
CA THR A 11 -4.21 -1.80 -9.29
C THR A 11 -3.67 -0.38 -9.28
N SER A 12 -4.14 0.46 -8.37
CA SER A 12 -3.70 1.85 -8.26
C SER A 12 -2.30 1.98 -7.68
N VAL A 13 -1.87 1.02 -6.84
CA VAL A 13 -0.56 1.07 -6.17
C VAL A 13 0.48 0.16 -6.84
N ALA A 14 0.13 -0.48 -7.96
CA ALA A 14 1.04 -1.37 -8.66
C ALA A 14 2.05 -0.59 -9.50
N ASN A 15 3.32 -0.98 -9.38
CA ASN A 15 4.41 -0.50 -10.26
C ASN A 15 4.43 1.02 -10.45
N GLU A 16 4.38 1.46 -11.71
CA GLU A 16 4.51 2.88 -12.07
C GLU A 16 3.35 3.75 -11.58
N ARG A 17 2.19 3.16 -11.29
CA ARG A 17 1.04 3.91 -10.81
C ARG A 17 1.24 4.49 -9.40
N VAL A 18 2.17 3.95 -8.65
CA VAL A 18 2.50 4.45 -7.32
C VAL A 18 2.92 5.92 -7.37
N ARG A 19 3.60 6.34 -8.43
CA ARG A 19 3.99 7.75 -8.60
C ARG A 19 2.77 8.65 -8.80
N HIS A 20 1.79 8.16 -9.55
CA HIS A 20 0.55 8.90 -9.78
C HIS A 20 -0.25 9.05 -8.49
N VAL A 21 -0.34 7.98 -7.69
CA VAL A 21 -1.00 8.00 -6.39
C VAL A 21 -0.29 8.99 -5.45
N ALA A 22 1.04 8.98 -5.43
CA ALA A 22 1.81 9.94 -4.64
C ALA A 22 1.48 11.38 -5.03
N GLN A 23 1.32 11.66 -6.33
CA GLN A 23 0.95 12.99 -6.80
C GLN A 23 -0.45 13.39 -6.33
N ILE A 24 -1.41 12.48 -6.38
CA ILE A 24 -2.78 12.74 -5.89
C ILE A 24 -2.75 13.10 -4.40
N ILE A 25 -2.00 12.34 -3.61
CA ILE A 25 -1.89 12.57 -2.17
C ILE A 25 -1.23 13.92 -1.86
N THR A 26 -0.14 14.24 -2.54
CA THR A 26 0.57 15.49 -2.32
C THR A 26 -0.24 16.70 -2.77
N ASP A 27 -1.00 16.57 -3.86
CA ASP A 27 -1.92 17.62 -4.30
C ASP A 27 -3.01 17.89 -3.25
N THR A 28 -3.55 16.85 -2.64
CA THR A 28 -4.54 16.97 -1.56
C THR A 28 -3.92 17.66 -0.34
N TYR A 29 -2.70 17.27 0.01
CA TYR A 29 -1.96 17.86 1.11
C TYR A 29 -1.69 19.36 0.88
N GLU A 30 -1.29 19.72 -0.32
CA GLU A 30 -0.99 21.13 -0.69
C GLU A 30 -2.21 22.05 -0.55
N LYS A 31 -3.40 21.52 -0.62
CA LYS A 31 -4.63 22.28 -0.42
C LYS A 31 -4.92 22.58 1.05
N GLY A 32 -4.00 22.25 1.96
CA GLY A 32 -4.15 22.51 3.38
C GLY A 32 -4.77 21.39 4.17
N ASN A 33 -4.74 20.15 3.66
CA ASN A 33 -5.32 18.99 4.31
C ASN A 33 -4.23 18.10 4.93
N ALA A 34 -4.56 17.44 6.04
CA ALA A 34 -3.81 16.28 6.47
C ALA A 34 -4.36 15.06 5.75
N VAL A 35 -3.52 14.13 5.34
CA VAL A 35 -3.93 12.97 4.54
C VAL A 35 -3.51 11.68 5.23
N ILE A 36 -4.46 10.75 5.35
CA ILE A 36 -4.19 9.35 5.68
C ILE A 36 -4.48 8.55 4.43
N ALA A 37 -3.45 7.91 3.88
CA ALA A 37 -3.60 7.03 2.73
C ALA A 37 -3.71 5.58 3.18
N VAL A 38 -4.70 4.87 2.68
CA VAL A 38 -4.92 3.44 2.93
C VAL A 38 -4.69 2.70 1.63
N VAL A 39 -3.78 1.73 1.65
CA VAL A 39 -3.39 1.00 0.45
C VAL A 39 -3.60 -0.50 0.60
N SER A 40 -3.75 -1.18 -0.54
CA SER A 40 -3.82 -2.64 -0.61
C SER A 40 -2.51 -3.19 -1.17
N ALA A 41 -2.34 -4.51 -1.10
CA ALA A 41 -1.23 -5.18 -1.78
C ALA A 41 -1.31 -4.92 -3.29
N GLN A 42 -0.15 -4.85 -3.94
CA GLN A 42 -0.06 -4.62 -5.37
C GLN A 42 -0.55 -5.82 -6.18
N GLY A 43 -1.41 -5.55 -7.19
CA GLY A 43 -1.77 -6.52 -8.23
C GLY A 43 -1.99 -7.95 -7.74
N ASP A 44 -1.19 -8.89 -8.25
CA ASP A 44 -1.30 -10.30 -7.96
C ASP A 44 -0.54 -10.75 -6.71
N THR A 45 0.01 -9.83 -5.92
CA THR A 45 0.84 -10.16 -4.76
C THR A 45 0.13 -11.08 -3.77
N THR A 46 -1.14 -10.80 -3.47
CA THR A 46 -1.92 -11.63 -2.54
C THR A 46 -2.07 -13.05 -3.05
N ASP A 47 -2.38 -13.22 -4.34
CA ASP A 47 -2.52 -14.54 -4.95
C ASP A 47 -1.20 -15.31 -4.96
N ASP A 48 -0.10 -14.62 -5.23
CA ASP A 48 1.24 -15.21 -5.20
C ASP A 48 1.61 -15.69 -3.79
N LEU A 49 1.26 -14.92 -2.77
CA LEU A 49 1.51 -15.31 -1.38
C LEU A 49 0.66 -16.51 -0.96
N ILE A 50 -0.61 -16.53 -1.37
CA ILE A 50 -1.49 -17.68 -1.12
C ILE A 50 -0.93 -18.94 -1.79
N ALA A 51 -0.44 -18.82 -3.01
CA ALA A 51 0.16 -19.95 -3.73
C ALA A 51 1.42 -20.45 -3.01
N LYS A 52 2.26 -19.57 -2.49
CA LYS A 52 3.44 -19.96 -1.72
C LYS A 52 3.06 -20.71 -0.44
N ALA A 53 2.05 -20.25 0.27
CA ALA A 53 1.56 -20.93 1.46
C ALA A 53 1.07 -22.34 1.14
N ALA A 54 0.36 -22.49 0.03
CA ALA A 54 -0.17 -23.79 -0.41
C ALA A 54 0.94 -24.80 -0.73
N GLU A 55 2.10 -24.34 -1.19
CA GLU A 55 3.26 -25.21 -1.44
C GLU A 55 3.82 -25.79 -0.15
N ILE A 56 3.66 -25.11 0.98
CA ILE A 56 4.20 -25.51 2.28
C ILE A 56 3.18 -26.32 3.07
N SER A 57 1.91 -25.92 3.04
CA SER A 57 0.85 -26.53 3.85
C SER A 57 -0.49 -26.40 3.14
N ASP A 58 -1.28 -27.45 3.20
CA ASP A 58 -2.66 -27.43 2.70
C ASP A 58 -3.65 -26.83 3.73
N LYS A 59 -3.22 -26.63 4.97
CA LYS A 59 -4.04 -26.06 6.05
C LYS A 59 -3.24 -25.12 6.94
N PRO A 60 -2.72 -24.01 6.42
CA PRO A 60 -2.02 -23.05 7.25
C PRO A 60 -3.00 -22.41 8.26
N SER A 61 -2.50 -22.07 9.44
CA SER A 61 -3.34 -21.39 10.43
C SER A 61 -3.72 -19.99 9.95
N SER A 62 -4.89 -19.50 10.38
CA SER A 62 -5.36 -18.16 10.03
C SER A 62 -4.37 -17.09 10.48
N ARG A 63 -3.77 -17.27 11.66
CA ARG A 63 -2.80 -16.32 12.19
C ARG A 63 -1.59 -16.17 11.27
N GLU A 64 -1.01 -17.29 10.83
CA GLU A 64 0.19 -17.23 9.98
C GLU A 64 -0.16 -16.74 8.58
N MET A 65 -1.35 -17.06 8.07
CA MET A 65 -1.82 -16.48 6.81
C MET A 65 -1.97 -14.96 6.92
N ASP A 66 -2.51 -14.46 8.02
CA ASP A 66 -2.65 -13.02 8.23
C ASP A 66 -1.29 -12.33 8.24
N VAL A 67 -0.31 -12.92 8.93
CA VAL A 67 1.07 -12.40 8.95
C VAL A 67 1.64 -12.37 7.53
N LEU A 68 1.53 -13.46 6.79
CA LEU A 68 2.05 -13.55 5.43
C LEU A 68 1.40 -12.52 4.51
N LEU A 69 0.08 -12.45 4.50
CA LEU A 69 -0.65 -11.55 3.59
C LEU A 69 -0.42 -10.08 3.91
N SER A 70 -0.19 -9.74 5.19
CA SER A 70 0.11 -8.37 5.59
C SER A 70 1.39 -7.83 4.96
N THR A 71 2.32 -8.70 4.58
CA THR A 71 3.57 -8.25 3.93
C THR A 71 3.33 -7.60 2.59
N GLY A 72 2.26 -7.98 1.88
CA GLY A 72 1.89 -7.36 0.62
C GLY A 72 1.50 -5.90 0.78
N GLU A 73 0.68 -5.58 1.80
CA GLU A 73 0.32 -4.21 2.11
C GLU A 73 1.53 -3.41 2.59
N GLN A 74 2.43 -4.02 3.33
CA GLN A 74 3.66 -3.36 3.80
C GLN A 74 4.56 -2.95 2.63
N ILE A 75 4.66 -3.78 1.61
CA ILE A 75 5.40 -3.43 0.38
C ILE A 75 4.79 -2.19 -0.26
N SER A 76 3.47 -2.19 -0.47
CA SER A 76 2.77 -1.05 -1.08
C SER A 76 2.96 0.23 -0.29
N MET A 77 2.80 0.14 1.02
CA MET A 77 2.92 1.25 1.95
C MET A 77 4.33 1.87 1.89
N SER A 78 5.35 1.04 1.91
CA SER A 78 6.75 1.49 1.89
C SER A 78 7.10 2.15 0.57
N LEU A 79 6.69 1.56 -0.55
CA LEU A 79 6.98 2.11 -1.88
C LEU A 79 6.25 3.44 -2.09
N LEU A 80 5.02 3.54 -1.63
CA LEU A 80 4.26 4.80 -1.71
C LEU A 80 4.92 5.88 -0.85
N ALA A 81 5.34 5.54 0.36
CA ALA A 81 6.05 6.49 1.21
C ALA A 81 7.33 7.00 0.54
N MET A 82 8.10 6.12 -0.09
CA MET A 82 9.30 6.51 -0.84
C MET A 82 8.97 7.46 -2.00
N ALA A 83 7.88 7.21 -2.71
CA ALA A 83 7.45 8.06 -3.82
C ALA A 83 7.06 9.46 -3.33
N ILE A 84 6.39 9.54 -2.18
CA ILE A 84 6.01 10.82 -1.56
C ILE A 84 7.25 11.59 -1.09
N GLU A 85 8.20 10.90 -0.45
CA GLU A 85 9.48 11.48 -0.04
C GLU A 85 10.23 12.08 -1.23
N LYS A 86 10.22 11.36 -2.36
CA LYS A 86 10.89 11.84 -3.57
C LYS A 86 10.29 13.14 -4.08
N LEU A 87 9.01 13.39 -3.84
CA LEU A 87 8.34 14.65 -4.19
C LEU A 87 8.64 15.76 -3.18
N GLY A 88 9.35 15.48 -2.10
CA GLY A 88 9.75 16.47 -1.11
C GLY A 88 8.77 16.69 0.04
N TYR A 89 7.88 15.75 0.29
CA TYR A 89 6.86 15.88 1.33
C TYR A 89 7.13 14.98 2.52
N PRO A 90 6.72 15.41 3.74
CA PRO A 90 6.85 14.57 4.92
C PRO A 90 5.85 13.41 4.86
N VAL A 91 6.29 12.22 5.23
CA VAL A 91 5.45 11.03 5.23
C VAL A 91 5.98 10.02 6.24
N ILE A 92 5.07 9.21 6.79
CA ILE A 92 5.43 8.07 7.60
C ILE A 92 4.46 6.93 7.28
N SER A 93 5.02 5.73 7.14
CA SER A 93 4.22 4.52 6.92
C SER A 93 3.65 4.00 8.24
#